data_e1e29a7b177782e316454156d01d2d30
#
_entry.id   e1e29a7b177782e316454156d01d2d30
#
_cell.length_a   1.000
_cell.length_b   1.000
_cell.length_c   1.000
_cell.angle_alpha   90.00
_cell.angle_beta   90.00
_cell.angle_gamma   90.00
#
_symmetry.space_group_name_H-M   'P 1'
#
loop_
_entity.id
_entity.type
_entity.pdbx_description
1 polymer ?
#
loop_
_entity_poly.entity_id
_entity_poly.type
_entity_poly.pdbx_seq_one_letter_code
_entity_poly.pdbx_strand_id
1 'polypeptide(L)'
;MKKVIAIIDIGKTNKKLFLFDEKFNVVFNNSKKFEEIKDDDGFPCDDIEAIENWIQNQIKTIQETGNFKIKAINFTTHGASLLFLNKEGKRITPLYNYLKPLNLDDFKNLYKTNGGVDEFSRKTASPAYGMLNTGIQMLSIKANKPRIWNQVDAILHYPQYLSYLFTKKITADFTSVGAHTATWDFDNMQYHSWLKDENINLPEPCKGNEAVMAVINGENIAVGTGLHDSSSSIIPILAKEKGNDFVLLSTGTWIIAMNPFSKETLTQEQLKNNCLCFMTPEKQQVKSSMQFLGRIHEVYLKELSDYFKVDLNTHLDLVLSNALCNELIDENATVFLSEGIDTDFEAHHEILNKFPSYESAYYQLVYEICKKVILGIDLITDKDAKITTVYISGGFNRNKVFVEFLSLLKPSVTIKMSDVKNESALGAALLMKNYL
;
A
#
# COMPACT_ATOMS: atom_id res chain seq x y z
N MET A 1 -17.74 27.62 13.41
CA MET A 1 -16.64 26.66 13.12
C MET A 1 -17.17 25.50 12.30
N LYS A 2 -16.52 25.19 11.19
CA LYS A 2 -16.86 24.05 10.34
C LYS A 2 -16.38 22.75 11.00
N LYS A 3 -17.27 21.77 11.17
CA LYS A 3 -16.88 20.46 11.71
C LYS A 3 -16.05 19.70 10.69
N VAL A 4 -14.99 19.06 11.14
CA VAL A 4 -14.06 18.35 10.26
C VAL A 4 -13.50 17.09 10.90
N ILE A 5 -13.08 16.14 10.04
CA ILE A 5 -12.19 15.03 10.37
C ILE A 5 -10.78 15.43 9.92
N ALA A 6 -9.80 15.30 10.79
CA ALA A 6 -8.38 15.46 10.46
C ALA A 6 -7.78 14.10 10.15
N ILE A 7 -7.16 13.98 8.98
CA ILE A 7 -6.44 12.75 8.57
C ILE A 7 -4.97 13.07 8.38
N ILE A 8 -4.15 12.31 9.06
CA ILE A 8 -2.69 12.33 8.92
C ILE A 8 -2.30 11.14 8.04
N ASP A 9 -1.76 11.45 6.86
CA ASP A 9 -1.36 10.48 5.84
C ASP A 9 0.17 10.49 5.68
N ILE A 10 0.82 9.46 6.18
CA ILE A 10 2.28 9.34 6.26
C ILE A 10 2.78 8.37 5.20
N GLY A 11 3.04 8.88 4.01
CA GLY A 11 3.79 8.14 3.00
C GLY A 11 5.29 8.14 3.27
N LYS A 12 6.06 7.29 2.55
CA LYS A 12 7.52 7.23 2.71
C LYS A 12 8.19 8.60 2.44
N THR A 13 7.76 9.30 1.40
CA THR A 13 8.36 10.58 0.99
C THR A 13 7.65 11.79 1.59
N ASN A 14 6.34 11.82 1.53
CA ASN A 14 5.54 12.99 1.92
C ASN A 14 4.67 12.66 3.15
N LYS A 15 4.66 13.57 4.12
CA LYS A 15 3.76 13.54 5.27
C LYS A 15 2.70 14.61 5.05
N LYS A 16 1.41 14.22 5.06
CA LYS A 16 0.30 15.09 4.71
C LYS A 16 -0.73 15.13 5.82
N LEU A 17 -1.38 16.26 5.97
CA LEU A 17 -2.56 16.45 6.80
C LEU A 17 -3.69 16.97 5.93
N PHE A 18 -4.86 16.35 6.05
CA PHE A 18 -6.09 16.76 5.39
C PHE A 18 -7.18 17.04 6.42
N LEU A 19 -8.01 18.05 6.13
CA LEU A 19 -9.29 18.23 6.83
C LEU A 19 -10.41 17.93 5.85
N PHE A 20 -11.25 16.97 6.21
CA PHE A 20 -12.46 16.60 5.48
C PHE A 20 -13.70 17.16 6.16
N ASP A 21 -14.60 17.78 5.41
CA ASP A 21 -15.89 18.25 5.90
C ASP A 21 -16.93 17.10 5.96
N GLU A 22 -18.17 17.44 6.37
CA GLU A 22 -19.28 16.49 6.50
C GLU A 22 -19.69 15.81 5.16
N LYS A 23 -19.25 16.38 4.03
CA LYS A 23 -19.44 15.81 2.67
C LYS A 23 -18.19 15.11 2.16
N PHE A 24 -17.17 14.95 3.00
CA PHE A 24 -15.85 14.39 2.66
C PHE A 24 -15.10 15.20 1.58
N ASN A 25 -15.37 16.50 1.44
CA ASN A 25 -14.53 17.37 0.65
C ASN A 25 -13.31 17.81 1.45
N VAL A 26 -12.14 17.86 0.80
CA VAL A 26 -10.95 18.44 1.41
C VAL A 26 -11.12 19.95 1.51
N VAL A 27 -11.15 20.47 2.73
CA VAL A 27 -11.31 21.90 3.01
C VAL A 27 -10.02 22.57 3.49
N PHE A 28 -9.02 21.79 3.83
CA PHE A 28 -7.66 22.21 4.12
C PHE A 28 -6.69 21.03 3.90
N ASN A 29 -5.50 21.34 3.44
CA ASN A 29 -4.40 20.40 3.45
C ASN A 29 -3.08 21.09 3.72
N ASN A 30 -2.15 20.34 4.30
CA ASN A 30 -0.76 20.72 4.47
C ASN A 30 0.14 19.51 4.23
N SER A 31 1.32 19.73 3.70
CA SER A 31 2.28 18.66 3.47
C SER A 31 3.68 19.08 3.85
N LYS A 32 4.47 18.12 4.34
CA LYS A 32 5.87 18.34 4.71
C LYS A 32 6.72 17.14 4.30
N LYS A 33 7.93 17.42 3.86
CA LYS A 33 9.01 16.43 3.75
C LYS A 33 9.93 16.60 4.95
N PHE A 34 10.46 15.50 5.42
CA PHE A 34 11.42 15.45 6.51
C PHE A 34 12.73 14.89 6.00
N GLU A 35 13.82 15.42 6.51
CA GLU A 35 15.15 14.83 6.29
C GLU A 35 15.24 13.53 7.10
N GLU A 36 15.87 12.52 6.51
CA GLU A 36 16.16 11.28 7.22
C GLU A 36 17.30 11.52 8.23
N ILE A 37 17.17 10.87 9.38
CA ILE A 37 18.22 10.77 10.39
C ILE A 37 18.86 9.38 10.33
N LYS A 38 19.87 9.13 11.16
CA LYS A 38 20.45 7.78 11.31
C LYS A 38 19.88 7.08 12.52
N ASP A 39 19.54 5.79 12.35
CA ASP A 39 19.19 4.92 13.46
C ASP A 39 20.43 4.58 14.33
N ASP A 40 20.23 3.79 15.37
CA ASP A 40 21.29 3.35 16.31
C ASP A 40 22.34 2.40 15.67
N ASP A 41 22.12 1.94 14.45
CA ASP A 41 23.10 1.19 13.64
C ASP A 41 23.70 2.05 12.50
N GLY A 42 23.33 3.34 12.43
CA GLY A 42 23.83 4.29 11.43
C GLY A 42 23.09 4.23 10.09
N PHE A 43 21.99 3.48 9.97
CA PHE A 43 21.19 3.39 8.74
C PHE A 43 20.16 4.53 8.66
N PRO A 44 19.88 5.10 7.45
CA PRO A 44 18.89 6.17 7.31
C PRO A 44 17.49 5.72 7.75
N CYS A 45 16.82 6.56 8.53
CA CYS A 45 15.45 6.34 8.98
C CYS A 45 14.67 7.65 9.10
N ASP A 46 13.33 7.56 9.14
CA ASP A 46 12.49 8.74 9.38
C ASP A 46 12.75 9.32 10.79
N ASP A 47 12.84 10.65 10.89
CA ASP A 47 12.85 11.36 12.18
C ASP A 47 11.44 11.34 12.79
N ILE A 48 11.17 10.27 13.54
CA ILE A 48 9.85 10.07 14.15
C ILE A 48 9.52 11.17 15.17
N GLU A 49 10.50 11.71 15.89
CA GLU A 49 10.27 12.79 16.86
C GLU A 49 9.86 14.09 16.15
N ALA A 50 10.52 14.44 15.05
CA ALA A 50 10.14 15.60 14.26
C ALA A 50 8.74 15.44 13.64
N ILE A 51 8.35 14.20 13.23
CA ILE A 51 7.03 13.89 12.71
C ILE A 51 5.96 14.02 13.81
N GLU A 52 6.18 13.45 15.00
CA GLU A 52 5.32 13.57 16.16
C GLU A 52 5.03 15.04 16.51
N ASN A 53 6.10 15.84 16.61
CA ASN A 53 6.01 17.27 16.92
C ASN A 53 5.23 18.03 15.84
N TRP A 54 5.46 17.69 14.56
CA TRP A 54 4.73 18.30 13.45
C TRP A 54 3.23 18.00 13.56
N ILE A 55 2.84 16.74 13.78
CA ILE A 55 1.44 16.34 13.90
C ILE A 55 0.75 17.12 15.04
N GLN A 56 1.36 17.11 16.24
CA GLN A 56 0.80 17.80 17.40
C GLN A 56 0.65 19.30 17.16
N ASN A 57 1.68 19.94 16.58
CA ASN A 57 1.64 21.36 16.27
C ASN A 57 0.58 21.70 15.22
N GLN A 58 0.42 20.86 14.17
CA GLN A 58 -0.64 21.08 13.16
C GLN A 58 -2.02 21.02 13.78
N ILE A 59 -2.32 20.02 14.61
CA ILE A 59 -3.61 19.90 15.29
C ILE A 59 -3.87 21.12 16.18
N LYS A 60 -2.89 21.51 16.98
CA LYS A 60 -2.97 22.70 17.84
C LYS A 60 -3.24 23.97 17.03
N THR A 61 -2.45 24.21 15.98
CA THR A 61 -2.61 25.41 15.13
C THR A 61 -4.01 25.46 14.51
N ILE A 62 -4.52 24.32 13.99
CA ILE A 62 -5.87 24.25 13.40
C ILE A 62 -6.93 24.62 14.44
N GLN A 63 -6.83 24.13 15.67
CA GLN A 63 -7.77 24.48 16.75
C GLN A 63 -7.69 25.97 17.12
N GLU A 64 -6.49 26.53 17.20
CA GLU A 64 -6.26 27.94 17.54
C GLU A 64 -6.79 28.93 16.49
N THR A 65 -6.86 28.56 15.21
CA THR A 65 -7.43 29.41 14.15
C THR A 65 -8.92 29.69 14.35
N GLY A 66 -9.64 28.84 15.07
CA GLY A 66 -11.07 28.97 15.30
C GLY A 66 -11.96 28.74 14.06
N ASN A 67 -11.37 28.44 12.90
CA ASN A 67 -12.11 28.21 11.66
C ASN A 67 -12.76 26.82 11.61
N PHE A 68 -12.10 25.82 12.19
CA PHE A 68 -12.47 24.42 12.17
C PHE A 68 -12.70 23.87 13.57
N LYS A 69 -13.66 22.97 13.70
CA LYS A 69 -13.87 22.14 14.89
C LYS A 69 -13.55 20.71 14.57
N ILE A 70 -12.40 20.23 15.01
CA ILE A 70 -11.98 18.84 14.80
C ILE A 70 -12.87 17.93 15.64
N LYS A 71 -13.61 17.03 15.01
CA LYS A 71 -14.50 16.08 15.65
C LYS A 71 -13.85 14.71 15.77
N ALA A 72 -13.02 14.35 14.77
CA ALA A 72 -12.27 13.11 14.75
C ALA A 72 -10.89 13.31 14.13
N ILE A 73 -9.96 12.43 14.51
CA ILE A 73 -8.62 12.30 13.93
C ILE A 73 -8.42 10.83 13.54
N ASN A 74 -7.81 10.57 12.39
CA ASN A 74 -7.35 9.23 12.04
C ASN A 74 -6.03 9.30 11.27
N PHE A 75 -5.40 8.14 11.06
CA PHE A 75 -4.07 8.03 10.52
C PHE A 75 -4.02 6.98 9.41
N THR A 76 -3.24 7.27 8.36
CA THR A 76 -2.78 6.25 7.42
C THR A 76 -1.27 6.32 7.32
N THR A 77 -0.61 5.19 7.26
CA THR A 77 0.83 5.14 7.06
C THR A 77 1.22 4.04 6.08
N HIS A 78 2.41 4.18 5.49
CA HIS A 78 3.03 3.03 4.82
C HIS A 78 3.19 1.85 5.80
N GLY A 79 3.16 0.64 5.27
CA GLY A 79 3.35 -0.60 6.03
C GLY A 79 4.79 -0.82 6.49
N ALA A 80 5.07 -2.03 6.95
CA ALA A 80 6.42 -2.51 7.27
C ALA A 80 7.17 -1.69 8.32
N SER A 81 6.48 -1.07 9.28
CA SER A 81 7.11 -0.21 10.29
C SER A 81 6.50 -0.41 11.66
N LEU A 82 7.37 -0.56 12.66
CA LEU A 82 7.01 -0.81 14.06
C LEU A 82 7.68 0.17 14.99
N LEU A 83 7.05 0.38 16.14
CA LEU A 83 7.58 1.13 17.26
C LEU A 83 7.40 0.33 18.55
N PHE A 84 8.42 0.35 19.39
CA PHE A 84 8.51 -0.43 20.63
C PHE A 84 8.39 0.51 21.81
N LEU A 85 7.53 0.14 22.76
CA LEU A 85 7.28 0.92 23.96
C LEU A 85 7.74 0.15 25.20
N ASN A 86 8.22 0.87 26.19
CA ASN A 86 8.51 0.32 27.51
C ASN A 86 7.27 0.38 28.43
N LYS A 87 7.39 -0.10 29.67
CA LYS A 87 6.32 -0.14 30.67
C LYS A 87 5.74 1.25 31.00
N GLU A 88 6.54 2.29 30.87
CA GLU A 88 6.10 3.67 31.06
C GLU A 88 5.38 4.24 29.82
N GLY A 89 5.23 3.44 28.76
CA GLY A 89 4.63 3.84 27.49
C GLY A 89 5.48 4.78 26.66
N LYS A 90 6.78 4.82 26.91
CA LYS A 90 7.75 5.61 26.12
C LYS A 90 8.29 4.77 24.99
N ARG A 91 8.43 5.38 23.81
CA ARG A 91 9.13 4.80 22.67
C ARG A 91 10.62 4.62 22.99
N ILE A 92 11.14 3.43 22.73
CA ILE A 92 12.52 3.05 23.06
C ILE A 92 13.37 2.72 21.83
N THR A 93 12.81 2.83 20.61
CA THR A 93 13.53 2.61 19.37
C THR A 93 13.32 3.76 18.39
N PRO A 94 14.24 3.96 17.42
CA PRO A 94 13.93 4.72 16.21
C PRO A 94 12.82 4.00 15.40
N LEU A 95 12.30 4.66 14.38
CA LEU A 95 11.47 4.03 13.36
C LEU A 95 12.39 3.38 12.33
N TYR A 96 12.75 2.11 12.53
CA TYR A 96 13.67 1.43 11.63
C TYR A 96 13.14 1.41 10.20
N ASN A 97 14.03 1.71 9.26
CA ASN A 97 13.70 1.69 7.84
C ASN A 97 13.56 0.25 7.35
N TYR A 98 12.46 -0.06 6.71
CA TYR A 98 12.19 -1.39 6.16
C TYR A 98 13.09 -1.78 4.98
N LEU A 99 13.86 -0.83 4.43
CA LEU A 99 14.90 -1.07 3.42
C LEU A 99 16.25 -1.46 4.04
N LYS A 100 16.37 -1.46 5.38
CA LYS A 100 17.60 -1.84 6.07
C LYS A 100 17.95 -3.29 5.74
N PRO A 101 19.18 -3.57 5.25
CA PRO A 101 19.58 -4.92 4.92
C PRO A 101 19.61 -5.81 6.17
N LEU A 102 19.21 -7.06 5.99
CA LEU A 102 19.17 -8.05 7.05
C LEU A 102 19.65 -9.39 6.50
N ASN A 103 20.45 -10.10 7.30
CA ASN A 103 20.86 -11.46 6.97
C ASN A 103 19.70 -12.42 7.25
N LEU A 104 19.05 -12.93 6.21
CA LEU A 104 17.92 -13.86 6.34
C LEU A 104 18.33 -15.23 6.89
N ASP A 105 19.60 -15.59 6.82
CA ASP A 105 20.11 -16.84 7.38
C ASP A 105 19.90 -16.93 8.89
N ASP A 106 19.87 -15.80 9.57
CA ASP A 106 19.59 -15.73 11.02
C ASP A 106 18.18 -16.21 11.38
N PHE A 107 17.27 -16.24 10.39
CA PHE A 107 15.85 -16.61 10.57
C PHE A 107 15.49 -17.94 9.91
N LYS A 108 16.46 -18.72 9.42
CA LYS A 108 16.23 -20.04 8.78
C LYS A 108 15.41 -20.98 9.65
N ASN A 109 15.58 -20.91 10.98
CA ASN A 109 14.85 -21.77 11.89
C ASN A 109 13.35 -21.44 11.91
N LEU A 110 12.97 -20.15 11.88
CA LEU A 110 11.57 -19.73 11.77
C LEU A 110 10.91 -20.38 10.56
N TYR A 111 11.53 -20.25 9.40
CA TYR A 111 10.97 -20.81 8.17
C TYR A 111 10.91 -22.34 8.23
N LYS A 112 12.00 -22.99 8.67
CA LYS A 112 12.08 -24.44 8.75
C LYS A 112 11.00 -25.05 9.65
N THR A 113 10.73 -24.46 10.80
CA THR A 113 9.73 -24.96 11.75
C THR A 113 8.29 -24.69 11.31
N ASN A 114 8.08 -23.77 10.37
CA ASN A 114 6.76 -23.38 9.89
C ASN A 114 6.46 -23.81 8.44
N GLY A 115 7.05 -24.91 7.98
CA GLY A 115 6.73 -25.52 6.68
C GLY A 115 7.67 -25.12 5.53
N GLY A 116 8.76 -24.42 5.83
CA GLY A 116 9.69 -23.88 4.83
C GLY A 116 9.34 -22.49 4.39
N VAL A 117 10.28 -21.83 3.67
CA VAL A 117 10.13 -20.44 3.21
C VAL A 117 8.86 -20.26 2.37
N ASP A 118 8.63 -21.15 1.41
CA ASP A 118 7.52 -21.02 0.48
C ASP A 118 6.16 -21.12 1.19
N GLU A 119 5.97 -22.14 2.05
CA GLU A 119 4.69 -22.34 2.74
C GLU A 119 4.44 -21.29 3.80
N PHE A 120 5.46 -20.89 4.55
CA PHE A 120 5.35 -19.80 5.51
C PHE A 120 4.97 -18.48 4.81
N SER A 121 5.67 -18.15 3.71
CA SER A 121 5.40 -16.95 2.91
C SER A 121 3.98 -16.97 2.32
N ARG A 122 3.51 -18.13 1.84
CA ARG A 122 2.15 -18.31 1.32
C ARG A 122 1.11 -18.07 2.42
N LYS A 123 1.23 -18.76 3.56
CA LYS A 123 0.29 -18.63 4.67
C LYS A 123 0.20 -17.23 5.23
N THR A 124 1.34 -16.57 5.31
CA THR A 124 1.42 -15.22 5.86
C THR A 124 1.28 -14.12 4.79
N ALA A 125 1.14 -14.50 3.52
CA ALA A 125 1.20 -13.59 2.38
C ALA A 125 2.40 -12.62 2.46
N SER A 126 3.53 -13.13 2.97
CA SER A 126 4.72 -12.34 3.29
C SER A 126 5.95 -13.04 2.74
N PRO A 127 6.37 -12.74 1.50
CA PRO A 127 7.65 -13.21 0.99
C PRO A 127 8.80 -12.81 1.92
N ALA A 128 9.88 -13.59 1.89
CA ALA A 128 11.02 -13.42 2.79
C ALA A 128 11.87 -12.17 2.43
N TYR A 129 11.31 -11.00 2.62
CA TYR A 129 11.91 -9.69 2.30
C TYR A 129 12.59 -8.99 3.50
N GLY A 130 12.98 -9.75 4.53
CA GLY A 130 13.72 -9.23 5.67
C GLY A 130 12.95 -8.16 6.44
N MET A 131 13.52 -6.96 6.55
CA MET A 131 12.93 -5.85 7.32
C MET A 131 11.57 -5.37 6.76
N LEU A 132 11.21 -5.71 5.52
CA LEU A 132 9.87 -5.43 4.98
C LEU A 132 8.78 -6.21 5.74
N ASN A 133 9.14 -7.33 6.39
CA ASN A 133 8.23 -8.11 7.22
C ASN A 133 8.38 -7.69 8.69
N THR A 134 7.37 -7.09 9.28
CA THR A 134 7.45 -6.57 10.66
C THR A 134 7.71 -7.67 11.70
N GLY A 135 7.25 -8.89 11.48
CA GLY A 135 7.58 -10.05 12.31
C GLY A 135 9.08 -10.34 12.33
N ILE A 136 9.74 -10.21 11.20
CA ILE A 136 11.20 -10.38 11.10
C ILE A 136 11.93 -9.21 11.78
N GLN A 137 11.39 -7.98 11.72
CA GLN A 137 11.93 -6.86 12.51
C GLN A 137 11.90 -7.16 14.02
N MET A 138 10.78 -7.70 14.55
CA MET A 138 10.66 -8.08 15.95
C MET A 138 11.73 -9.09 16.34
N LEU A 139 11.88 -10.15 15.54
CA LEU A 139 12.90 -11.19 15.80
C LEU A 139 14.32 -10.62 15.69
N SER A 140 14.57 -9.73 14.76
CA SER A 140 15.88 -9.07 14.63
C SER A 140 16.21 -8.22 15.85
N ILE A 141 15.26 -7.45 16.38
CA ILE A 141 15.47 -6.66 17.61
C ILE A 141 15.68 -7.61 18.81
N LYS A 142 14.89 -8.68 18.89
CA LYS A 142 15.01 -9.68 19.96
C LYS A 142 16.39 -10.34 19.98
N ALA A 143 16.90 -10.74 18.82
CA ALA A 143 18.18 -11.42 18.68
C ALA A 143 19.38 -10.47 18.82
N ASN A 144 19.35 -9.34 18.12
CA ASN A 144 20.53 -8.48 17.96
C ASN A 144 20.59 -7.32 18.96
N LYS A 145 19.46 -6.97 19.62
CA LYS A 145 19.36 -5.86 20.57
C LYS A 145 18.70 -6.31 21.91
N PRO A 146 19.22 -7.33 22.59
CA PRO A 146 18.57 -7.91 23.78
C PRO A 146 18.38 -6.89 24.92
N ARG A 147 19.24 -5.88 25.03
CA ARG A 147 19.07 -4.81 26.03
C ARG A 147 17.83 -3.94 25.75
N ILE A 148 17.49 -3.71 24.49
CA ILE A 148 16.26 -3.01 24.08
C ILE A 148 15.08 -3.96 24.28
N TRP A 149 15.19 -5.21 23.76
CA TRP A 149 14.11 -6.18 23.83
C TRP A 149 13.61 -6.44 25.26
N ASN A 150 14.51 -6.52 26.22
CA ASN A 150 14.16 -6.73 27.64
C ASN A 150 13.39 -5.56 28.27
N GLN A 151 13.31 -4.41 27.61
CA GLN A 151 12.52 -3.26 28.05
C GLN A 151 11.19 -3.16 27.31
N VAL A 152 10.96 -3.96 26.25
CA VAL A 152 9.74 -3.93 25.46
C VAL A 152 8.56 -4.42 26.28
N ASP A 153 7.53 -3.60 26.38
CA ASP A 153 6.23 -3.92 26.98
C ASP A 153 5.14 -4.00 25.94
N ALA A 154 5.19 -3.13 24.91
CA ALA A 154 4.24 -3.15 23.81
C ALA A 154 4.92 -2.88 22.46
N ILE A 155 4.34 -3.46 21.41
CA ILE A 155 4.77 -3.30 20.02
C ILE A 155 3.58 -2.81 19.21
N LEU A 156 3.76 -1.69 18.51
CA LEU A 156 2.72 -1.05 17.72
C LEU A 156 3.17 -0.89 16.27
N HIS A 157 2.30 -1.19 15.32
CA HIS A 157 2.49 -0.74 13.96
C HIS A 157 2.41 0.80 13.89
N TYR A 158 3.02 1.39 12.90
CA TYR A 158 3.19 2.83 12.83
C TYR A 158 1.88 3.62 12.94
N PRO A 159 0.77 3.30 12.23
CA PRO A 159 -0.45 4.08 12.39
C PRO A 159 -1.07 3.94 13.79
N GLN A 160 -0.96 2.78 14.43
CA GLN A 160 -1.43 2.57 15.81
C GLN A 160 -0.57 3.33 16.82
N TYR A 161 0.72 3.47 16.56
CA TYR A 161 1.58 4.31 17.36
C TYR A 161 1.17 5.79 17.27
N LEU A 162 0.82 6.29 16.09
CA LEU A 162 0.32 7.66 15.94
C LEU A 162 -1.00 7.87 16.68
N SER A 163 -1.90 6.89 16.66
CA SER A 163 -3.11 6.90 17.50
C SER A 163 -2.77 6.91 18.99
N TYR A 164 -1.80 6.08 19.40
CA TYR A 164 -1.32 5.99 20.77
C TYR A 164 -0.80 7.32 21.31
N LEU A 165 -0.21 8.18 20.50
CA LEU A 165 0.26 9.50 20.94
C LEU A 165 -0.85 10.31 21.60
N PHE A 166 -2.08 10.18 21.15
CA PHE A 166 -3.25 10.91 21.63
C PHE A 166 -4.09 10.12 22.63
N THR A 167 -4.21 8.80 22.44
CA THR A 167 -5.15 7.96 23.20
C THR A 167 -4.52 7.24 24.39
N LYS A 168 -3.22 7.02 24.34
CA LYS A 168 -2.48 6.12 25.24
C LYS A 168 -3.04 4.68 25.28
N LYS A 169 -3.80 4.28 24.26
CA LYS A 169 -4.34 2.92 24.10
C LYS A 169 -3.47 2.10 23.17
N ILE A 170 -3.06 0.93 23.64
CA ILE A 170 -2.36 -0.08 22.85
C ILE A 170 -3.42 -0.80 22.02
N THR A 171 -3.33 -0.70 20.69
CA THR A 171 -4.28 -1.28 19.74
C THR A 171 -3.56 -1.87 18.54
N ALA A 172 -4.22 -2.76 17.82
CA ALA A 172 -3.86 -3.17 16.47
C ALA A 172 -5.09 -3.04 15.57
N ASP A 173 -4.89 -2.99 14.26
CA ASP A 173 -5.96 -3.05 13.29
C ASP A 173 -5.67 -4.11 12.23
N PHE A 174 -6.73 -4.62 11.58
CA PHE A 174 -6.58 -5.69 10.59
C PHE A 174 -5.76 -5.28 9.38
N THR A 175 -5.85 -4.02 8.96
CA THR A 175 -5.14 -3.55 7.76
C THR A 175 -3.63 -3.53 7.97
N SER A 176 -3.16 -3.11 9.14
CA SER A 176 -1.73 -3.09 9.47
C SER A 176 -1.18 -4.49 9.70
N VAL A 177 -1.91 -5.34 10.43
CA VAL A 177 -1.51 -6.73 10.68
C VAL A 177 -1.49 -7.55 9.40
N GLY A 178 -2.40 -7.29 8.47
CA GLY A 178 -2.49 -7.98 7.17
C GLY A 178 -1.55 -7.46 6.08
N ALA A 179 -0.69 -6.49 6.36
CA ALA A 179 0.20 -5.90 5.35
C ALA A 179 1.58 -6.57 5.34
N HIS A 180 1.68 -7.75 4.76
CA HIS A 180 2.91 -8.57 4.59
C HIS A 180 3.83 -8.59 5.84
N THR A 181 3.22 -8.75 6.99
CA THR A 181 3.91 -8.66 8.29
C THR A 181 4.66 -9.93 8.70
N ALA A 182 4.39 -11.06 8.08
CA ALA A 182 4.78 -12.41 8.53
C ALA A 182 4.20 -12.82 9.88
N THR A 183 3.22 -12.07 10.42
CA THR A 183 2.60 -12.32 11.73
C THR A 183 1.19 -12.88 11.64
N TRP A 184 0.54 -12.78 10.49
CA TRP A 184 -0.84 -13.21 10.27
C TRP A 184 -0.92 -14.47 9.42
N ASP A 185 -1.71 -15.45 9.85
CA ASP A 185 -2.03 -16.66 9.09
C ASP A 185 -3.34 -16.43 8.34
N PHE A 186 -3.26 -16.24 7.01
CA PHE A 186 -4.42 -15.98 6.16
C PHE A 186 -5.29 -17.22 5.93
N ASP A 187 -4.76 -18.43 6.11
CA ASP A 187 -5.57 -19.65 5.99
C ASP A 187 -6.55 -19.77 7.16
N ASN A 188 -6.12 -19.36 8.37
CA ASN A 188 -6.90 -19.43 9.60
C ASN A 188 -7.45 -18.08 10.06
N MET A 189 -7.09 -17.00 9.38
CA MET A 189 -7.49 -15.62 9.70
C MET A 189 -7.23 -15.23 11.16
N GLN A 190 -6.01 -15.49 11.63
CA GLN A 190 -5.55 -15.22 13.00
C GLN A 190 -4.05 -14.94 13.04
N TYR A 191 -3.54 -14.51 14.17
CA TYR A 191 -2.08 -14.44 14.35
C TYR A 191 -1.44 -15.82 14.19
N HIS A 192 -0.31 -15.85 13.48
CA HIS A 192 0.46 -17.08 13.28
C HIS A 192 1.05 -17.58 14.59
N SER A 193 1.04 -18.91 14.80
CA SER A 193 1.45 -19.57 16.06
C SER A 193 2.89 -19.28 16.47
N TRP A 194 3.80 -18.98 15.54
CA TRP A 194 5.19 -18.70 15.84
C TRP A 194 5.38 -17.53 16.82
N LEU A 195 4.46 -16.55 16.82
CA LEU A 195 4.49 -15.45 17.79
C LEU A 195 4.41 -15.97 19.23
N LYS A 196 3.54 -16.95 19.46
CA LYS A 196 3.40 -17.60 20.77
C LYS A 196 4.65 -18.40 21.14
N ASP A 197 5.23 -19.13 20.18
CA ASP A 197 6.44 -19.91 20.38
C ASP A 197 7.63 -19.01 20.75
N GLU A 198 7.65 -17.79 20.20
CA GLU A 198 8.65 -16.77 20.51
C GLU A 198 8.29 -15.88 21.72
N ASN A 199 7.17 -16.15 22.42
CA ASN A 199 6.65 -15.31 23.50
C ASN A 199 6.48 -13.83 23.10
N ILE A 200 5.98 -13.59 21.90
CA ILE A 200 5.65 -12.24 21.38
C ILE A 200 4.15 -12.06 21.47
N ASN A 201 3.71 -11.08 22.27
CA ASN A 201 2.31 -10.75 22.44
C ASN A 201 2.01 -9.46 21.68
N LEU A 202 1.13 -9.54 20.69
CA LEU A 202 0.59 -8.40 19.97
C LEU A 202 -0.86 -8.16 20.43
N PRO A 203 -1.35 -6.90 20.44
CA PRO A 203 -2.74 -6.63 20.76
C PRO A 203 -3.67 -7.25 19.71
N GLU A 204 -4.85 -7.72 20.14
CA GLU A 204 -5.87 -8.21 19.20
C GLU A 204 -6.30 -7.09 18.25
N PRO A 205 -6.40 -7.38 16.93
CA PRO A 205 -6.79 -6.37 15.97
C PRO A 205 -8.28 -6.02 16.11
N CYS A 206 -8.56 -4.73 16.12
CA CYS A 206 -9.92 -4.20 16.10
C CYS A 206 -10.35 -3.75 14.70
N LYS A 207 -11.63 -3.44 14.54
CA LYS A 207 -12.16 -2.91 13.28
C LYS A 207 -11.69 -1.48 13.05
N GLY A 208 -11.42 -1.15 11.80
CA GLY A 208 -10.86 0.16 11.45
C GLY A 208 -11.80 1.36 11.68
N ASN A 209 -13.10 1.13 11.96
CA ASN A 209 -14.05 2.18 12.31
C ASN A 209 -14.17 2.43 13.83
N GLU A 210 -13.38 1.74 14.64
CA GLU A 210 -13.32 1.97 16.08
C GLU A 210 -12.48 3.22 16.40
N ALA A 211 -12.90 3.94 17.42
CA ALA A 211 -12.21 5.11 17.89
C ALA A 211 -12.26 5.24 19.43
N VAL A 212 -11.26 5.89 19.97
CA VAL A 212 -11.14 6.21 21.40
C VAL A 212 -11.35 7.70 21.58
N MET A 213 -12.23 8.09 22.52
CA MET A 213 -12.37 9.50 22.88
C MET A 213 -11.15 9.96 23.67
N ALA A 214 -10.52 11.02 23.22
CA ALA A 214 -9.37 11.65 23.87
C ALA A 214 -9.59 13.15 24.07
N VAL A 215 -9.02 13.71 25.13
CA VAL A 215 -8.99 15.15 25.35
C VAL A 215 -7.71 15.70 24.73
N ILE A 216 -7.86 16.47 23.65
CA ILE A 216 -6.74 17.06 22.92
C ILE A 216 -6.88 18.58 22.96
N ASN A 217 -5.93 19.25 23.61
CA ASN A 217 -5.95 20.72 23.84
C ASN A 217 -7.28 21.21 24.41
N GLY A 218 -7.88 20.46 25.34
CA GLY A 218 -9.14 20.81 26.01
C GLY A 218 -10.41 20.41 25.26
N GLU A 219 -10.32 19.80 24.06
CA GLU A 219 -11.47 19.34 23.29
C GLU A 219 -11.59 17.80 23.28
N ASN A 220 -12.83 17.30 23.38
CA ASN A 220 -13.13 15.88 23.21
C ASN A 220 -13.13 15.52 21.71
N ILE A 221 -12.22 14.70 21.28
CA ILE A 221 -12.01 14.30 19.89
C ILE A 221 -11.98 12.77 19.81
N ALA A 222 -12.68 12.20 18.84
CA ALA A 222 -12.62 10.78 18.54
C ALA A 222 -11.32 10.49 17.75
N VAL A 223 -10.49 9.58 18.25
CA VAL A 223 -9.22 9.21 17.63
C VAL A 223 -9.33 7.78 17.13
N GLY A 224 -9.27 7.59 15.81
CA GLY A 224 -9.29 6.29 15.15
C GLY A 224 -8.01 5.49 15.42
N THR A 225 -8.06 4.19 15.17
CA THR A 225 -6.94 3.27 15.43
C THR A 225 -5.77 3.44 14.49
N GLY A 226 -5.99 4.06 13.33
CA GLY A 226 -5.01 4.13 12.24
C GLY A 226 -5.05 2.92 11.31
N LEU A 227 -4.57 3.06 10.09
CA LEU A 227 -4.69 2.10 8.98
C LEU A 227 -3.42 2.03 8.13
N HIS A 228 -3.21 0.90 7.49
CA HIS A 228 -2.27 0.76 6.37
C HIS A 228 -2.80 1.54 5.14
N ASP A 229 -1.97 2.37 4.51
CA ASP A 229 -2.37 3.29 3.43
C ASP A 229 -2.98 2.58 2.21
N SER A 230 -2.32 1.51 1.70
CA SER A 230 -2.82 0.76 0.54
C SER A 230 -4.14 0.07 0.82
N SER A 231 -4.33 -0.49 2.04
CA SER A 231 -5.61 -1.07 2.45
C SER A 231 -6.69 -0.01 2.66
N SER A 232 -6.31 1.20 3.08
CA SER A 232 -7.24 2.32 3.21
C SER A 232 -7.73 2.84 1.85
N SER A 233 -6.90 2.77 0.81
CA SER A 233 -7.21 3.30 -0.52
C SER A 233 -8.38 2.62 -1.21
N ILE A 234 -8.70 1.37 -0.87
CA ILE A 234 -9.82 0.63 -1.46
C ILE A 234 -11.18 1.01 -0.85
N ILE A 235 -11.19 1.59 0.37
CA ILE A 235 -12.41 1.87 1.14
C ILE A 235 -13.38 2.81 0.38
N PRO A 236 -12.93 3.90 -0.28
CA PRO A 236 -13.85 4.78 -1.01
C PRO A 236 -14.60 4.07 -2.12
N ILE A 237 -13.96 3.11 -2.81
CA ILE A 237 -14.60 2.35 -3.89
C ILE A 237 -15.55 1.31 -3.30
N LEU A 238 -15.16 0.61 -2.22
CA LEU A 238 -16.04 -0.30 -1.48
C LEU A 238 -17.32 0.41 -0.99
N ALA A 239 -17.19 1.67 -0.55
CA ALA A 239 -18.32 2.46 -0.11
C ALA A 239 -19.25 2.88 -1.26
N LYS A 240 -18.70 3.08 -2.47
CA LYS A 240 -19.43 3.50 -3.69
C LYS A 240 -20.12 2.32 -4.37
N GLU A 241 -19.43 1.18 -4.51
CA GLU A 241 -19.84 0.01 -5.29
C GLU A 241 -20.54 -1.04 -4.41
N LYS A 242 -21.60 -0.64 -3.72
CA LYS A 242 -22.35 -1.57 -2.88
C LYS A 242 -23.00 -2.68 -3.70
N GLY A 243 -22.53 -3.92 -3.51
CA GLY A 243 -23.12 -5.12 -4.11
C GLY A 243 -22.59 -5.50 -5.50
N ASN A 244 -21.56 -4.79 -6.01
CA ASN A 244 -20.88 -5.13 -7.27
C ASN A 244 -19.43 -5.49 -6.97
N ASP A 245 -18.98 -6.65 -7.44
CA ASP A 245 -17.61 -7.07 -7.32
C ASP A 245 -16.73 -6.33 -8.34
N PHE A 246 -15.61 -5.81 -7.89
CA PHE A 246 -14.65 -5.06 -8.69
C PHE A 246 -13.21 -5.43 -8.35
N VAL A 247 -12.29 -5.06 -9.23
CA VAL A 247 -10.85 -5.00 -8.96
C VAL A 247 -10.43 -3.54 -8.97
N LEU A 248 -9.65 -3.10 -7.98
CA LEU A 248 -8.97 -1.81 -8.01
C LEU A 248 -7.56 -2.00 -8.55
N LEU A 249 -7.21 -1.24 -9.57
CA LEU A 249 -5.89 -1.18 -10.16
C LEU A 249 -5.22 0.14 -9.75
N SER A 250 -4.36 0.07 -8.75
CA SER A 250 -3.55 1.21 -8.31
C SER A 250 -2.29 1.29 -9.15
N THR A 251 -2.12 2.40 -9.88
CA THR A 251 -1.06 2.56 -10.88
C THR A 251 -0.09 3.67 -10.47
N GLY A 252 1.08 3.26 -10.00
CA GLY A 252 2.24 4.09 -9.66
C GLY A 252 3.50 3.44 -10.23
N THR A 253 4.61 3.50 -9.53
CA THR A 253 5.85 2.76 -9.82
C THR A 253 5.57 1.25 -9.92
N TRP A 254 4.76 0.74 -9.01
CA TRP A 254 4.13 -0.57 -9.10
C TRP A 254 2.71 -0.43 -9.64
N ILE A 255 2.28 -1.40 -10.44
CA ILE A 255 0.86 -1.61 -10.76
C ILE A 255 0.37 -2.72 -9.84
N ILE A 256 -0.58 -2.38 -8.97
CA ILE A 256 -1.13 -3.29 -7.95
C ILE A 256 -2.62 -3.50 -8.25
N ALA A 257 -2.97 -4.73 -8.64
CA ALA A 257 -4.38 -5.13 -8.71
C ALA A 257 -4.82 -5.63 -7.34
N MET A 258 -5.98 -5.19 -6.85
CA MET A 258 -6.55 -5.56 -5.55
C MET A 258 -7.97 -6.07 -5.71
N ASN A 259 -8.22 -7.29 -5.24
CA ASN A 259 -9.53 -7.95 -5.25
C ASN A 259 -9.98 -8.22 -3.79
N PRO A 260 -10.92 -7.45 -3.24
CA PRO A 260 -11.44 -7.65 -1.89
C PRO A 260 -12.53 -8.74 -1.80
N PHE A 261 -12.89 -9.39 -2.89
CA PHE A 261 -13.98 -10.37 -2.95
C PHE A 261 -13.49 -11.81 -3.07
N SER A 262 -12.19 -12.04 -3.27
CA SER A 262 -11.61 -13.38 -3.30
C SER A 262 -11.73 -14.05 -1.94
N LYS A 263 -12.25 -15.29 -1.94
CA LYS A 263 -12.42 -16.12 -0.74
C LYS A 263 -11.44 -17.28 -0.67
N GLU A 264 -10.77 -17.58 -1.77
CA GLU A 264 -9.78 -18.64 -1.83
C GLU A 264 -8.49 -18.22 -1.15
N THR A 265 -7.82 -19.15 -0.46
CA THR A 265 -6.50 -18.90 0.10
C THR A 265 -5.46 -18.67 -0.98
N LEU A 266 -4.37 -17.97 -0.63
CA LEU A 266 -3.25 -17.75 -1.54
C LEU A 266 -2.60 -19.10 -1.90
N THR A 267 -2.29 -19.33 -3.18
CA THR A 267 -1.59 -20.53 -3.63
C THR A 267 -0.10 -20.26 -3.80
N GLN A 268 0.71 -21.34 -3.87
CA GLN A 268 2.14 -21.22 -4.15
C GLN A 268 2.42 -20.63 -5.56
N GLU A 269 1.57 -20.95 -6.53
CA GLU A 269 1.67 -20.38 -7.87
C GLU A 269 1.42 -18.88 -7.88
N GLN A 270 0.38 -18.44 -7.17
CA GLN A 270 0.07 -17.02 -7.00
C GLN A 270 1.22 -16.28 -6.30
N LEU A 271 1.78 -16.84 -5.23
CA LEU A 271 2.93 -16.26 -4.53
C LEU A 271 4.14 -16.07 -5.46
N LYS A 272 4.47 -17.08 -6.26
CA LYS A 272 5.57 -17.02 -7.24
C LYS A 272 5.34 -15.98 -8.35
N ASN A 273 4.09 -15.63 -8.60
CA ASN A 273 3.69 -14.56 -9.53
C ASN A 273 3.41 -13.22 -8.83
N ASN A 274 4.07 -12.97 -7.69
CA ASN A 274 3.96 -11.74 -6.90
C ASN A 274 2.52 -11.42 -6.45
N CYS A 275 1.70 -12.44 -6.21
CA CYS A 275 0.42 -12.25 -5.55
C CYS A 275 0.58 -12.34 -4.03
N LEU A 276 -0.05 -11.41 -3.34
CA LEU A 276 -0.07 -11.31 -1.89
C LEU A 276 -1.50 -11.15 -1.37
N CYS A 277 -1.65 -11.05 -0.06
CA CYS A 277 -2.91 -10.66 0.56
C CYS A 277 -2.68 -9.45 1.47
N PHE A 278 -3.66 -8.55 1.44
CA PHE A 278 -3.90 -7.52 2.44
C PHE A 278 -5.19 -7.82 3.19
N MET A 279 -5.59 -6.95 4.12
CA MET A 279 -6.91 -7.04 4.77
C MET A 279 -7.67 -5.73 4.69
N THR A 280 -9.01 -5.85 4.61
CA THR A 280 -9.91 -4.72 4.85
C THR A 280 -10.00 -4.39 6.34
N PRO A 281 -10.52 -3.21 6.70
CA PRO A 281 -10.79 -2.86 8.11
C PRO A 281 -11.76 -3.81 8.83
N GLU A 282 -12.54 -4.60 8.09
CA GLU A 282 -13.52 -5.57 8.62
C GLU A 282 -12.99 -7.01 8.66
N LYS A 283 -11.68 -7.22 8.57
CA LYS A 283 -11.05 -8.55 8.57
C LYS A 283 -11.32 -9.39 7.31
N GLN A 284 -11.61 -8.77 6.17
CA GLN A 284 -11.73 -9.51 4.91
C GLN A 284 -10.38 -9.53 4.19
N GLN A 285 -10.04 -10.67 3.60
CA GLN A 285 -8.88 -10.80 2.74
C GLN A 285 -9.04 -9.93 1.49
N VAL A 286 -7.97 -9.27 1.08
CA VAL A 286 -7.84 -8.58 -0.21
C VAL A 286 -6.69 -9.23 -0.95
N LYS A 287 -6.98 -10.08 -1.92
CA LYS A 287 -5.94 -10.66 -2.79
C LYS A 287 -5.38 -9.58 -3.70
N SER A 288 -4.08 -9.51 -3.85
CA SER A 288 -3.41 -8.53 -4.69
C SER A 288 -2.36 -9.17 -5.59
N SER A 289 -2.16 -8.60 -6.77
CA SER A 289 -1.05 -8.90 -7.68
C SER A 289 -0.21 -7.64 -7.82
N MET A 290 1.09 -7.75 -7.61
CA MET A 290 2.03 -6.63 -7.60
C MET A 290 3.04 -6.79 -8.74
N GLN A 291 3.12 -5.80 -9.64
CA GLN A 291 4.01 -5.84 -10.80
C GLN A 291 4.73 -4.51 -10.99
N PHE A 292 6.04 -4.54 -11.24
CA PHE A 292 6.90 -3.35 -11.37
C PHE A 292 6.74 -2.63 -12.72
N LEU A 293 5.57 -2.73 -13.33
CA LEU A 293 5.28 -2.28 -14.70
C LEU A 293 5.25 -0.76 -14.85
N GLY A 294 4.90 -0.02 -13.80
CA GLY A 294 4.91 1.44 -13.87
C GLY A 294 6.32 2.00 -14.01
N ARG A 295 7.30 1.41 -13.33
CA ARG A 295 8.71 1.79 -13.51
C ARG A 295 9.24 1.41 -14.89
N ILE A 296 8.89 0.23 -15.37
CA ILE A 296 9.24 -0.20 -16.73
C ILE A 296 8.69 0.78 -17.77
N HIS A 297 7.41 1.13 -17.64
CA HIS A 297 6.79 2.14 -18.51
C HIS A 297 7.55 3.48 -18.45
N GLU A 298 7.89 3.97 -17.26
CA GLU A 298 8.63 5.23 -17.08
C GLU A 298 10.00 5.20 -17.77
N VAL A 299 10.74 4.10 -17.61
CA VAL A 299 12.06 3.91 -18.22
C VAL A 299 11.95 3.90 -19.74
N TYR A 300 11.09 3.05 -20.30
CA TYR A 300 10.91 2.98 -21.76
C TYR A 300 10.28 4.25 -22.33
N LEU A 301 9.41 4.93 -21.62
CA LEU A 301 8.85 6.21 -22.07
C LEU A 301 9.95 7.23 -22.35
N LYS A 302 10.95 7.31 -21.47
CA LYS A 302 12.12 8.17 -21.66
C LYS A 302 12.93 7.75 -22.87
N GLU A 303 13.23 6.45 -22.99
CA GLU A 303 14.02 5.91 -24.11
C GLU A 303 13.35 6.12 -25.47
N LEU A 304 12.03 5.90 -25.54
CA LEU A 304 11.22 6.16 -26.73
C LEU A 304 11.21 7.65 -27.10
N SER A 305 11.05 8.53 -26.10
CA SER A 305 11.08 9.96 -26.29
C SER A 305 12.45 10.42 -26.84
N ASP A 306 13.54 9.93 -26.27
CA ASP A 306 14.89 10.25 -26.69
C ASP A 306 15.23 9.70 -28.08
N TYR A 307 14.81 8.49 -28.41
CA TYR A 307 15.07 7.82 -29.69
C TYR A 307 14.31 8.49 -30.84
N PHE A 308 12.98 8.68 -30.69
CA PHE A 308 12.13 9.24 -31.74
C PHE A 308 12.09 10.77 -31.74
N LYS A 309 12.81 11.44 -30.81
CA LYS A 309 12.89 12.92 -30.70
C LYS A 309 11.52 13.59 -30.52
N VAL A 310 10.70 13.02 -29.64
CA VAL A 310 9.37 13.56 -29.28
C VAL A 310 9.34 14.03 -27.82
N ASP A 311 8.33 14.83 -27.45
CA ASP A 311 8.14 15.23 -26.04
C ASP A 311 7.77 14.03 -25.17
N LEU A 312 8.22 14.04 -23.89
CA LEU A 312 7.96 12.96 -22.95
C LEU A 312 6.46 12.70 -22.71
N ASN A 313 5.63 13.74 -22.88
CA ASN A 313 4.19 13.64 -22.67
C ASN A 313 3.41 13.29 -23.98
N THR A 314 4.08 13.09 -25.11
CA THR A 314 3.45 12.76 -26.40
C THR A 314 2.47 11.58 -26.28
N HIS A 315 2.76 10.63 -25.41
CA HIS A 315 1.90 9.46 -25.17
C HIS A 315 0.50 9.78 -24.64
N LEU A 316 0.30 10.95 -23.99
CA LEU A 316 -0.99 11.36 -23.45
C LEU A 316 -1.97 11.83 -24.54
N ASP A 317 -1.45 12.23 -25.68
CA ASP A 317 -2.23 12.72 -26.83
C ASP A 317 -2.52 11.61 -27.85
N LEU A 318 -1.92 10.43 -27.69
CA LEU A 318 -2.15 9.30 -28.57
C LEU A 318 -3.59 8.81 -28.48
N VAL A 319 -4.16 8.49 -29.64
CA VAL A 319 -5.46 7.86 -29.80
C VAL A 319 -5.23 6.50 -30.44
N LEU A 320 -5.77 5.46 -29.85
CA LEU A 320 -5.55 4.11 -30.31
C LEU A 320 -6.08 3.88 -31.73
N SER A 321 -5.25 3.36 -32.62
CA SER A 321 -5.65 2.96 -33.97
C SER A 321 -6.18 1.53 -33.97
N ASN A 322 -7.45 1.34 -34.32
CA ASN A 322 -8.05 0.00 -34.37
C ASN A 322 -7.28 -0.97 -35.29
N ALA A 323 -6.70 -0.48 -36.37
CA ALA A 323 -5.91 -1.31 -37.29
C ALA A 323 -4.63 -1.82 -36.64
N LEU A 324 -3.84 -0.92 -36.02
CA LEU A 324 -2.61 -1.28 -35.29
C LEU A 324 -2.91 -2.16 -34.09
N CYS A 325 -4.02 -1.95 -33.39
CA CYS A 325 -4.41 -2.80 -32.26
C CYS A 325 -4.68 -4.23 -32.68
N ASN A 326 -5.46 -4.42 -33.76
CA ASN A 326 -5.77 -5.76 -34.25
C ASN A 326 -4.50 -6.48 -34.70
N GLU A 327 -3.60 -5.78 -35.39
CA GLU A 327 -2.30 -6.33 -35.78
C GLU A 327 -1.49 -6.81 -34.58
N LEU A 328 -1.35 -5.97 -33.53
CA LEU A 328 -0.63 -6.32 -32.29
C LEU A 328 -1.27 -7.51 -31.55
N ILE A 329 -2.61 -7.57 -31.53
CA ILE A 329 -3.33 -8.66 -30.88
C ILE A 329 -3.16 -9.97 -31.67
N ASP A 330 -3.22 -9.91 -32.99
CA ASP A 330 -3.07 -11.07 -33.88
C ASP A 330 -1.64 -11.61 -33.86
N GLU A 331 -0.63 -10.73 -33.91
CA GLU A 331 0.78 -11.12 -33.80
C GLU A 331 1.14 -11.66 -32.42
N ASN A 332 0.50 -11.15 -31.38
CA ASN A 332 0.72 -11.51 -29.96
C ASN A 332 2.20 -11.54 -29.54
N ALA A 333 3.02 -10.70 -30.14
CA ALA A 333 4.45 -10.64 -29.91
C ALA A 333 4.78 -10.11 -28.51
N THR A 334 5.94 -10.51 -27.98
CA THR A 334 6.54 -9.92 -26.79
C THR A 334 7.92 -9.40 -27.16
N VAL A 335 8.12 -8.10 -27.06
CA VAL A 335 9.31 -7.37 -27.49
C VAL A 335 10.00 -6.68 -26.33
N PHE A 336 9.24 -5.89 -25.55
CA PHE A 336 9.75 -5.09 -24.43
C PHE A 336 9.90 -5.88 -23.13
N LEU A 337 9.04 -6.88 -22.88
CA LEU A 337 9.01 -7.66 -21.65
C LEU A 337 9.47 -9.10 -21.84
N SER A 338 10.31 -9.37 -22.86
CA SER A 338 10.79 -10.71 -23.20
C SER A 338 11.69 -11.32 -22.13
N GLU A 339 12.44 -10.52 -21.39
CA GLU A 339 13.37 -10.98 -20.35
C GLU A 339 12.76 -11.00 -18.93
N GLY A 340 11.46 -10.72 -18.83
CA GLY A 340 10.77 -10.69 -17.54
C GLY A 340 10.64 -9.30 -16.94
N ILE A 341 10.28 -9.26 -15.65
CA ILE A 341 10.06 -8.03 -14.88
C ILE A 341 10.94 -8.10 -13.65
N ASP A 342 12.06 -7.36 -13.66
CA ASP A 342 12.97 -7.23 -12.51
C ASP A 342 12.94 -5.80 -11.96
N THR A 343 13.24 -5.67 -10.66
CA THR A 343 13.36 -4.36 -10.00
C THR A 343 14.60 -3.57 -10.46
N ASP A 344 15.63 -4.25 -10.94
CA ASP A 344 16.86 -3.67 -11.48
C ASP A 344 16.80 -3.47 -13.00
N PHE A 345 15.58 -3.32 -13.52
CA PHE A 345 15.29 -3.23 -14.94
C PHE A 345 16.01 -2.05 -15.63
N GLU A 346 16.73 -2.35 -16.70
CA GLU A 346 17.32 -1.40 -17.65
C GLU A 346 16.68 -1.58 -19.03
N ALA A 347 16.53 -0.49 -19.78
CA ALA A 347 15.94 -0.55 -21.12
C ALA A 347 16.93 -1.12 -22.15
N HIS A 348 16.44 -1.95 -23.04
CA HIS A 348 17.20 -2.50 -24.16
C HIS A 348 17.02 -1.61 -25.39
N HIS A 349 17.94 -0.69 -25.63
CA HIS A 349 17.91 0.27 -26.74
C HIS A 349 17.80 -0.40 -28.12
N GLU A 350 18.38 -1.59 -28.29
CA GLU A 350 18.45 -2.29 -29.58
C GLU A 350 17.08 -2.66 -30.13
N ILE A 351 16.07 -2.85 -29.24
CA ILE A 351 14.73 -3.22 -29.68
C ILE A 351 14.00 -2.07 -30.39
N LEU A 352 14.37 -0.81 -30.14
CA LEU A 352 13.72 0.36 -30.71
C LEU A 352 13.86 0.44 -32.22
N ASN A 353 14.95 -0.14 -32.79
CA ASN A 353 15.17 -0.22 -34.23
C ASN A 353 14.10 -1.03 -35.00
N LYS A 354 13.32 -1.84 -34.29
CA LYS A 354 12.27 -2.66 -34.88
C LYS A 354 11.02 -1.88 -35.25
N PHE A 355 10.89 -0.66 -34.73
CA PHE A 355 9.66 0.12 -34.85
C PHE A 355 9.83 1.28 -35.84
N PRO A 356 8.87 1.46 -36.78
CA PRO A 356 8.90 2.52 -37.77
C PRO A 356 8.52 3.90 -37.20
N SER A 357 7.83 3.94 -36.05
CA SER A 357 7.37 5.20 -35.45
C SER A 357 7.27 5.07 -33.92
N TYR A 358 7.21 6.24 -33.26
CA TYR A 358 6.96 6.33 -31.82
C TYR A 358 5.64 5.65 -31.43
N GLU A 359 4.56 5.90 -32.19
CA GLU A 359 3.24 5.33 -31.91
C GLU A 359 3.27 3.80 -31.91
N SER A 360 3.88 3.19 -32.94
CA SER A 360 3.95 1.73 -33.04
C SER A 360 4.74 1.11 -31.90
N ALA A 361 5.85 1.73 -31.51
CA ALA A 361 6.66 1.29 -30.38
C ALA A 361 5.91 1.45 -29.04
N TYR A 362 5.26 2.60 -28.84
CA TYR A 362 4.51 2.87 -27.63
C TYR A 362 3.28 1.95 -27.48
N TYR A 363 2.57 1.67 -28.57
CA TYR A 363 1.45 0.74 -28.55
C TYR A 363 1.90 -0.69 -28.18
N GLN A 364 3.01 -1.16 -28.74
CA GLN A 364 3.57 -2.46 -28.38
C GLN A 364 3.93 -2.52 -26.89
N LEU A 365 4.60 -1.50 -26.36
CA LEU A 365 4.92 -1.43 -24.93
C LEU A 365 3.67 -1.52 -24.05
N VAL A 366 2.66 -0.69 -24.34
CA VAL A 366 1.43 -0.64 -23.52
C VAL A 366 0.61 -1.91 -23.68
N TYR A 367 0.58 -2.51 -24.87
CA TYR A 367 -0.05 -3.80 -25.11
C TYR A 367 0.54 -4.90 -24.20
N GLU A 368 1.87 -5.00 -24.13
CA GLU A 368 2.56 -5.98 -23.30
C GLU A 368 2.31 -5.72 -21.80
N ILE A 369 2.33 -4.45 -21.38
CA ILE A 369 1.97 -4.06 -20.00
C ILE A 369 0.54 -4.51 -19.69
N CYS A 370 -0.43 -4.24 -20.56
CA CYS A 370 -1.82 -4.64 -20.36
C CYS A 370 -1.99 -6.17 -20.27
N LYS A 371 -1.27 -6.96 -21.09
CA LYS A 371 -1.27 -8.41 -20.99
C LYS A 371 -0.82 -8.88 -19.59
N LYS A 372 0.24 -8.29 -19.05
CA LYS A 372 0.74 -8.62 -17.71
C LYS A 372 -0.25 -8.20 -16.63
N VAL A 373 -0.84 -7.03 -16.76
CA VAL A 373 -1.89 -6.55 -15.82
C VAL A 373 -3.09 -7.49 -15.80
N ILE A 374 -3.58 -7.93 -16.98
CA ILE A 374 -4.70 -8.85 -17.08
C ILE A 374 -4.37 -10.20 -16.44
N LEU A 375 -3.18 -10.73 -16.72
CA LEU A 375 -2.71 -11.95 -16.06
C LEU A 375 -2.71 -11.81 -14.54
N GLY A 376 -2.26 -10.66 -14.03
CA GLY A 376 -2.30 -10.36 -12.59
C GLY A 376 -3.73 -10.29 -12.04
N ILE A 377 -4.67 -9.69 -12.77
CA ILE A 377 -6.10 -9.66 -12.39
C ILE A 377 -6.68 -11.07 -12.38
N ASP A 378 -6.38 -11.88 -13.39
CA ASP A 378 -6.88 -13.26 -13.50
C ASP A 378 -6.36 -14.15 -12.36
N LEU A 379 -5.09 -14.00 -11.98
CA LEU A 379 -4.49 -14.74 -10.87
C LEU A 379 -5.16 -14.46 -9.51
N ILE A 380 -5.67 -13.25 -9.29
CA ILE A 380 -6.32 -12.88 -8.02
C ILE A 380 -7.87 -12.99 -8.06
N THR A 381 -8.41 -13.47 -9.17
CA THR A 381 -9.86 -13.63 -9.37
C THR A 381 -10.23 -15.10 -9.23
N ASP A 382 -11.11 -15.41 -8.29
CA ASP A 382 -11.60 -16.78 -8.08
C ASP A 382 -12.40 -17.25 -9.32
N LYS A 383 -12.41 -18.55 -9.59
CA LYS A 383 -13.03 -19.12 -10.80
C LYS A 383 -14.50 -18.75 -10.96
N ASP A 384 -15.22 -18.69 -9.84
CA ASP A 384 -16.66 -18.41 -9.82
C ASP A 384 -16.97 -16.91 -9.53
N ALA A 385 -15.95 -16.07 -9.47
CA ALA A 385 -16.12 -14.65 -9.18
C ALA A 385 -16.78 -13.91 -10.36
N LYS A 386 -17.62 -12.93 -10.02
CA LYS A 386 -18.34 -12.10 -10.99
C LYS A 386 -17.80 -10.67 -11.00
N ILE A 387 -16.47 -10.55 -11.24
CA ILE A 387 -15.89 -9.22 -11.40
C ILE A 387 -16.51 -8.55 -12.62
N THR A 388 -17.18 -7.43 -12.40
CA THR A 388 -17.87 -6.66 -13.46
C THR A 388 -17.14 -5.39 -13.84
N THR A 389 -16.28 -4.89 -12.94
CA THR A 389 -15.63 -3.60 -13.11
C THR A 389 -14.16 -3.66 -12.66
N VAL A 390 -13.29 -3.00 -13.42
CA VAL A 390 -11.91 -2.69 -13.01
C VAL A 390 -11.78 -1.18 -12.88
N TYR A 391 -11.48 -0.70 -11.68
CA TYR A 391 -11.20 0.71 -11.42
C TYR A 391 -9.71 0.97 -11.57
N ILE A 392 -9.34 1.99 -12.34
CA ILE A 392 -7.96 2.44 -12.49
C ILE A 392 -7.76 3.70 -11.66
N SER A 393 -6.77 3.71 -10.77
CA SER A 393 -6.31 4.89 -10.04
C SER A 393 -4.82 5.15 -10.29
N GLY A 394 -4.34 6.36 -9.98
CA GLY A 394 -2.95 6.74 -10.14
C GLY A 394 -2.57 7.21 -11.54
N GLY A 395 -1.29 7.07 -11.92
CA GLY A 395 -0.72 7.71 -13.12
C GLY A 395 -1.34 7.28 -14.44
N PHE A 396 -1.61 6.01 -14.61
CA PHE A 396 -2.19 5.44 -15.84
C PHE A 396 -3.67 5.81 -16.05
N ASN A 397 -4.34 6.39 -15.05
CA ASN A 397 -5.69 6.93 -15.20
C ASN A 397 -5.83 7.94 -16.36
N ARG A 398 -4.73 8.64 -16.74
CA ARG A 398 -4.71 9.61 -17.84
C ARG A 398 -4.25 9.01 -19.16
N ASN A 399 -3.80 7.78 -19.17
CA ASN A 399 -3.25 7.09 -20.34
C ASN A 399 -4.38 6.42 -21.14
N LYS A 400 -4.88 7.10 -22.15
CA LYS A 400 -6.00 6.61 -22.98
C LYS A 400 -5.67 5.28 -23.65
N VAL A 401 -4.46 5.13 -24.18
CA VAL A 401 -4.00 3.90 -24.83
C VAL A 401 -4.06 2.70 -23.89
N PHE A 402 -3.63 2.89 -22.64
CA PHE A 402 -3.71 1.84 -21.62
C PHE A 402 -5.16 1.44 -21.29
N VAL A 403 -6.05 2.42 -21.11
CA VAL A 403 -7.46 2.17 -20.80
C VAL A 403 -8.16 1.42 -21.94
N GLU A 404 -7.90 1.84 -23.18
CA GLU A 404 -8.48 1.22 -24.37
C GLU A 404 -7.96 -0.20 -24.60
N PHE A 405 -6.64 -0.46 -24.47
CA PHE A 405 -6.09 -1.83 -24.54
C PHE A 405 -6.66 -2.74 -23.46
N LEU A 406 -6.76 -2.29 -22.21
CA LEU A 406 -7.40 -3.10 -21.16
C LEU A 406 -8.85 -3.45 -21.52
N SER A 407 -9.60 -2.50 -22.10
CA SER A 407 -10.99 -2.74 -22.49
C SER A 407 -11.10 -3.74 -23.64
N LEU A 408 -10.19 -3.67 -24.62
CA LEU A 408 -10.14 -4.61 -25.76
C LEU A 408 -9.72 -6.01 -25.34
N LEU A 409 -8.69 -6.11 -24.49
CA LEU A 409 -8.13 -7.41 -24.08
C LEU A 409 -8.96 -8.11 -23.03
N LYS A 410 -9.81 -7.38 -22.26
CA LYS A 410 -10.70 -7.96 -21.25
C LYS A 410 -12.14 -7.44 -21.40
N PRO A 411 -12.83 -7.77 -22.52
CA PRO A 411 -14.16 -7.22 -22.82
C PRO A 411 -15.27 -7.67 -21.86
N SER A 412 -14.97 -8.67 -20.99
CA SER A 412 -15.91 -9.18 -19.99
C SER A 412 -16.12 -8.21 -18.80
N VAL A 413 -15.28 -7.17 -18.67
CA VAL A 413 -15.35 -6.19 -17.57
C VAL A 413 -15.44 -4.78 -18.10
N THR A 414 -16.08 -3.89 -17.33
CA THR A 414 -16.08 -2.46 -17.61
C THR A 414 -14.86 -1.81 -16.97
N ILE A 415 -14.03 -1.13 -17.77
CA ILE A 415 -12.91 -0.34 -17.26
C ILE A 415 -13.42 1.05 -16.89
N LYS A 416 -13.19 1.46 -15.65
CA LYS A 416 -13.58 2.78 -15.12
C LYS A 416 -12.38 3.49 -14.53
N MET A 417 -12.24 4.77 -14.82
CA MET A 417 -11.26 5.62 -14.16
C MET A 417 -11.78 6.04 -12.80
N SER A 418 -10.93 5.90 -11.77
CA SER A 418 -11.25 6.42 -10.43
C SER A 418 -11.13 7.95 -10.44
N ASP A 419 -12.17 8.61 -9.99
CA ASP A 419 -12.23 10.07 -9.77
C ASP A 419 -11.83 10.43 -8.32
N VAL A 420 -11.54 9.43 -7.50
CA VAL A 420 -11.16 9.59 -6.10
C VAL A 420 -9.77 10.21 -5.99
N LYS A 421 -9.67 11.25 -5.20
CA LYS A 421 -8.39 11.90 -4.86
C LYS A 421 -8.03 11.59 -3.42
N ASN A 422 -6.72 11.48 -3.14
CA ASN A 422 -6.22 11.19 -1.80
C ASN A 422 -6.91 9.96 -1.18
N GLU A 423 -6.93 8.87 -1.93
CA GLU A 423 -7.70 7.64 -1.66
C GLU A 423 -7.47 7.09 -0.25
N SER A 424 -6.21 6.97 0.18
CA SER A 424 -5.87 6.50 1.53
C SER A 424 -6.44 7.42 2.62
N ALA A 425 -6.26 8.72 2.48
CA ALA A 425 -6.78 9.68 3.45
C ALA A 425 -8.32 9.73 3.45
N LEU A 426 -8.95 9.66 2.27
CA LEU A 426 -10.41 9.61 2.18
C LEU A 426 -10.96 8.32 2.80
N GLY A 427 -10.31 7.18 2.58
CA GLY A 427 -10.70 5.91 3.21
C GLY A 427 -10.70 5.99 4.73
N ALA A 428 -9.63 6.53 5.32
CA ALA A 428 -9.54 6.75 6.76
C ALA A 428 -10.60 7.74 7.26
N ALA A 429 -10.94 8.78 6.48
CA ALA A 429 -12.00 9.73 6.84
C ALA A 429 -13.39 9.08 6.83
N LEU A 430 -13.69 8.26 5.83
CA LEU A 430 -14.97 7.56 5.71
C LEU A 430 -15.25 6.63 6.91
N LEU A 431 -14.23 6.00 7.48
CA LEU A 431 -14.38 5.19 8.69
C LEU A 431 -14.75 6.02 9.92
N MET A 432 -14.40 7.29 9.95
CA MET A 432 -14.71 8.21 11.05
C MET A 432 -16.04 8.96 10.89
N LYS A 433 -16.85 8.66 9.87
CA LYS A 433 -18.09 9.36 9.54
C LYS A 433 -19.08 9.48 10.71
N ASN A 434 -19.14 8.48 11.58
CA ASN A 434 -20.07 8.45 12.71
C ASN A 434 -19.70 9.41 13.85
N TYR A 435 -18.55 10.05 13.77
CA TYR A 435 -18.03 10.99 14.78
C TYR A 435 -18.11 12.47 14.36
N LEU A 436 -18.62 12.75 13.14
CA LEU A 436 -18.81 14.12 12.62
C LEU A 436 -20.05 14.86 13.23
#